data_6605ad913869b4a4d5d35e94119a5ef5
#
_entry.id   6605ad913869b4a4d5d35e94119a5ef5
#
_cell.length_a   1.000
_cell.length_b   1.000
_cell.length_c   1.000
_cell.angle_alpha   90.00
_cell.angle_beta   90.00
_cell.angle_gamma   90.00
#
_symmetry.space_group_name_H-M   'P 1'
#
loop_
_entity.id
_entity.type
_entity.pdbx_description
1 polymer ?
#
loop_
_entity_poly.entity_id
_entity_poly.type
_entity_poly.pdbx_seq_one_letter_code
_entity_poly.pdbx_strand_id
1 'polypeptide(L)'
;MLRSTTFTRSFHSSRAWLKGQNLTEKIVQSYAVNLPEGKVVHSGDYVSIKPAHCMSHDNSWPVALKFMGLGATKIKNPSQIVTTLDHDIQNKSEKNLTKYKNIENFAKKHHIDHYPAGRGIGHQIMIEEGYAFPLNMTVASDSHSNTYGGLGSLGTPIVRTDAAAIWATGQTWWQIPPVAQVELKGQLPQGVSGKDIIVALCGLFNNDQVLNHAIEFTGDSLNALPIDHRLTIANMTTEWGALSGLFPVDKTLIDWYKNRLQKLGTNNHPRINPKTIRALEEKAKIPKADKDAHYAKKLIIDLATLTHYVSGPNSVKVSNTVQDLSQQDIKINKAYLVSCTNSRLSDLQSAADVVCPTGDLNKVNKVAPGVEFYVAAASSEIEADARKSGA
;
A
#
# COMPACT_ATOMS: atom_id res chain seq x y z
N MET A 1 -34.29 -56.13 5.46
CA MET A 1 -33.27 -56.04 4.41
C MET A 1 -33.04 -54.56 4.09
N LEU A 2 -32.05 -53.99 4.70
CA LEU A 2 -31.63 -52.60 4.43
C LEU A 2 -30.56 -52.62 3.33
N ARG A 3 -30.85 -52.04 2.17
CA ARG A 3 -29.87 -51.86 1.10
C ARG A 3 -29.01 -50.63 1.38
N SER A 4 -27.71 -50.89 1.60
CA SER A 4 -26.68 -49.87 1.65
C SER A 4 -26.40 -49.36 0.23
N THR A 5 -26.70 -48.10 -0.06
CA THR A 5 -26.27 -47.40 -1.27
C THR A 5 -24.94 -46.71 -0.97
N THR A 6 -23.86 -47.28 -1.48
CA THR A 6 -22.53 -46.70 -1.45
C THR A 6 -22.47 -45.56 -2.47
N PHE A 7 -22.38 -44.29 -1.99
CA PHE A 7 -22.07 -43.16 -2.84
C PHE A 7 -20.58 -43.11 -3.12
N THR A 8 -20.17 -43.56 -4.29
CA THR A 8 -18.83 -43.32 -4.83
C THR A 8 -18.76 -41.89 -5.33
N ARG A 9 -18.09 -41.00 -4.58
CA ARG A 9 -17.67 -39.70 -5.08
C ARG A 9 -16.58 -39.95 -6.12
N SER A 10 -16.94 -39.80 -7.37
CA SER A 10 -16.02 -39.71 -8.49
C SER A 10 -15.24 -38.40 -8.39
N PHE A 11 -13.97 -38.46 -7.98
CA PHE A 11 -13.05 -37.35 -8.13
C PHE A 11 -12.77 -37.19 -9.62
N HIS A 12 -13.46 -36.27 -10.27
CA HIS A 12 -13.02 -35.78 -11.56
C HIS A 12 -11.75 -34.99 -11.31
N SER A 13 -10.60 -35.57 -11.63
CA SER A 13 -9.40 -34.78 -11.85
C SER A 13 -9.65 -33.94 -13.11
N SER A 14 -10.19 -32.76 -12.94
CA SER A 14 -10.14 -31.76 -13.99
C SER A 14 -8.64 -31.55 -14.27
N ARG A 15 -8.18 -31.97 -15.47
CA ARG A 15 -6.92 -31.48 -16.03
C ARG A 15 -6.99 -29.97 -15.89
N ALA A 16 -6.25 -29.44 -14.90
CA ALA A 16 -6.05 -28.00 -14.79
C ALA A 16 -5.37 -27.59 -16.09
N TRP A 17 -6.12 -27.00 -17.00
CA TRP A 17 -5.56 -26.24 -18.10
C TRP A 17 -4.60 -25.27 -17.44
N LEU A 18 -3.35 -25.25 -17.85
CA LEU A 18 -2.37 -24.26 -17.42
C LEU A 18 -2.96 -22.90 -17.79
N LYS A 19 -3.66 -22.28 -16.85
CA LYS A 19 -4.20 -20.94 -17.01
C LYS A 19 -3.02 -19.97 -16.99
N GLY A 20 -3.08 -18.94 -17.81
CA GLY A 20 -2.10 -17.88 -17.75
C GLY A 20 -2.11 -17.21 -16.38
N GLN A 21 -0.98 -16.64 -15.99
CA GLN A 21 -0.82 -15.94 -14.73
C GLN A 21 -1.31 -14.49 -14.84
N ASN A 22 -1.96 -14.01 -13.79
CA ASN A 22 -2.16 -12.57 -13.58
C ASN A 22 -0.85 -11.90 -13.07
N LEU A 23 -0.84 -10.59 -12.95
CA LEU A 23 0.37 -9.85 -12.57
C LEU A 23 0.83 -10.19 -11.14
N THR A 24 -0.11 -10.35 -10.21
CA THR A 24 0.15 -10.76 -8.82
C THR A 24 0.88 -12.09 -8.77
N GLU A 25 0.38 -13.10 -9.48
CA GLU A 25 0.99 -14.43 -9.55
C GLU A 25 2.40 -14.38 -10.17
N LYS A 26 2.61 -13.56 -11.20
CA LYS A 26 3.93 -13.38 -11.81
C LYS A 26 4.94 -12.72 -10.87
N ILE A 27 4.52 -11.73 -10.11
CA ILE A 27 5.38 -11.12 -9.09
C ILE A 27 5.71 -12.18 -8.01
N VAL A 28 4.71 -12.88 -7.50
CA VAL A 28 4.95 -13.94 -6.49
C VAL A 28 5.88 -15.03 -7.04
N GLN A 29 5.69 -15.47 -8.29
CA GLN A 29 6.58 -16.43 -8.94
C GLN A 29 8.05 -16.01 -8.86
N SER A 30 8.32 -14.71 -9.01
CA SER A 30 9.69 -14.15 -8.96
C SER A 30 10.28 -14.11 -7.55
N TYR A 31 9.45 -14.13 -6.52
CA TYR A 31 9.86 -14.09 -5.11
C TYR A 31 9.67 -15.41 -4.37
N ALA A 32 9.01 -16.39 -5.01
CA ALA A 32 8.87 -17.72 -4.46
C ALA A 32 10.22 -18.47 -4.51
N VAL A 33 10.51 -19.18 -3.44
CA VAL A 33 11.75 -19.96 -3.30
C VAL A 33 11.42 -21.44 -3.08
N ASN A 34 12.37 -22.31 -3.41
CA ASN A 34 12.24 -23.76 -3.27
C ASN A 34 11.06 -24.36 -4.04
N LEU A 35 10.68 -23.75 -5.16
CA LEU A 35 9.66 -24.34 -6.04
C LEU A 35 10.23 -25.56 -6.77
N PRO A 36 9.42 -26.60 -6.98
CA PRO A 36 9.77 -27.68 -7.90
C PRO A 36 10.06 -27.16 -9.32
N GLU A 37 10.94 -27.80 -10.04
CA GLU A 37 11.27 -27.45 -11.42
C GLU A 37 9.99 -27.39 -12.30
N GLY A 38 9.85 -26.32 -13.07
CA GLY A 38 8.68 -26.08 -13.93
C GLY A 38 7.40 -25.72 -13.21
N LYS A 39 7.37 -25.61 -11.87
CA LYS A 39 6.17 -25.19 -11.14
C LYS A 39 5.82 -23.75 -11.46
N VAL A 40 4.64 -23.53 -12.01
CA VAL A 40 3.99 -22.23 -12.15
C VAL A 40 3.01 -22.07 -11.00
N VAL A 41 3.12 -20.92 -10.28
CA VAL A 41 2.28 -20.68 -9.10
C VAL A 41 0.97 -19.97 -9.48
N HIS A 42 -0.10 -20.29 -8.76
CA HIS A 42 -1.43 -19.70 -8.95
C HIS A 42 -2.10 -19.41 -7.61
N SER A 43 -3.17 -18.63 -7.66
CA SER A 43 -4.04 -18.37 -6.51
C SER A 43 -4.45 -19.68 -5.82
N GLY A 44 -4.31 -19.72 -4.50
CA GLY A 44 -4.52 -20.89 -3.66
C GLY A 44 -3.25 -21.68 -3.32
N ASP A 45 -2.17 -21.54 -4.09
CA ASP A 45 -0.90 -22.19 -3.77
C ASP A 45 -0.29 -21.60 -2.47
N TYR A 46 0.30 -22.49 -1.67
CA TYR A 46 1.17 -22.11 -0.55
C TYR A 46 2.61 -22.13 -1.01
N VAL A 47 3.30 -21.03 -0.83
CA VAL A 47 4.69 -20.85 -1.26
C VAL A 47 5.54 -20.28 -0.13
N SER A 48 6.84 -20.58 -0.16
CA SER A 48 7.82 -19.82 0.59
C SER A 48 8.26 -18.64 -0.24
N ILE A 49 8.17 -17.43 0.30
CA ILE A 49 8.58 -16.19 -0.34
C ILE A 49 9.81 -15.59 0.34
N LYS A 50 10.67 -14.99 -0.47
CA LYS A 50 11.77 -14.14 -0.02
C LYS A 50 11.51 -12.71 -0.49
N PRO A 51 10.73 -11.90 0.27
CA PRO A 51 10.39 -10.55 -0.16
C PRO A 51 11.62 -9.68 -0.33
N ALA A 52 11.53 -8.66 -1.20
CA ALA A 52 12.61 -7.70 -1.40
C ALA A 52 12.94 -6.97 -0.10
N HIS A 53 11.90 -6.48 0.56
CA HIS A 53 12.04 -5.78 1.84
C HIS A 53 10.92 -6.17 2.82
N CYS A 54 11.24 -6.06 4.11
CA CYS A 54 10.34 -6.28 5.22
C CYS A 54 10.45 -5.09 6.18
N MET A 55 9.39 -4.28 6.25
CA MET A 55 9.34 -3.13 7.15
C MET A 55 8.61 -3.49 8.45
N SER A 56 9.06 -2.92 9.56
CA SER A 56 8.33 -2.84 10.82
C SER A 56 8.46 -1.44 11.41
N HIS A 57 7.40 -0.99 12.08
CA HIS A 57 7.32 0.33 12.71
C HIS A 57 7.61 0.25 14.21
N ASP A 58 6.92 1.01 15.06
CA ASP A 58 7.03 0.96 16.53
C ASP A 58 6.86 -0.44 17.13
N ASN A 59 6.31 -1.38 16.34
CA ASN A 59 6.23 -2.79 16.70
C ASN A 59 7.54 -3.58 16.44
N SER A 60 8.59 -2.93 15.98
CA SER A 60 9.90 -3.58 15.75
C SER A 60 10.48 -4.22 17.01
N TRP A 61 10.24 -3.63 18.19
CA TRP A 61 10.69 -4.25 19.44
C TRP A 61 9.97 -5.57 19.74
N PRO A 62 8.65 -5.68 19.70
CA PRO A 62 7.95 -6.96 19.72
C PRO A 62 8.42 -7.98 18.67
N VAL A 63 8.77 -7.56 17.45
CA VAL A 63 9.35 -8.44 16.42
C VAL A 63 10.72 -8.92 16.85
N ALA A 64 11.60 -8.03 17.37
CA ALA A 64 12.92 -8.38 17.89
C ALA A 64 12.85 -9.40 19.04
N LEU A 65 11.89 -9.24 19.94
CA LEU A 65 11.65 -10.21 21.02
C LEU A 65 11.26 -11.59 20.48
N LYS A 66 10.40 -11.65 19.45
CA LYS A 66 10.05 -12.91 18.79
C LYS A 66 11.25 -13.53 18.08
N PHE A 67 12.02 -12.71 17.36
CA PHE A 67 13.26 -13.13 16.70
C PHE A 67 14.25 -13.77 17.69
N MET A 68 14.50 -13.12 18.83
CA MET A 68 15.35 -13.66 19.89
C MET A 68 14.75 -14.92 20.52
N GLY A 69 13.43 -14.95 20.70
CA GLY A 69 12.69 -16.10 21.22
C GLY A 69 12.78 -17.35 20.32
N LEU A 70 13.03 -17.19 19.01
CA LEU A 70 13.36 -18.29 18.10
C LEU A 70 14.77 -18.83 18.29
N GLY A 71 15.58 -18.28 19.21
CA GLY A 71 17.00 -18.61 19.36
C GLY A 71 17.90 -17.96 18.30
N ALA A 72 17.36 -17.08 17.47
CA ALA A 72 18.13 -16.41 16.44
C ALA A 72 19.00 -15.28 17.05
N THR A 73 20.26 -15.23 16.66
CA THR A 73 21.24 -14.25 17.16
C THR A 73 21.73 -13.29 16.08
N LYS A 74 21.49 -13.63 14.80
CA LYS A 74 21.96 -12.87 13.65
C LYS A 74 20.85 -12.73 12.61
N ILE A 75 20.63 -11.50 12.15
CA ILE A 75 19.72 -11.22 11.02
C ILE A 75 20.30 -11.87 9.75
N LYS A 76 19.45 -12.59 9.02
CA LYS A 76 19.86 -13.34 7.81
C LYS A 76 20.32 -12.41 6.69
N ASN A 77 19.55 -11.35 6.44
CA ASN A 77 19.88 -10.36 5.43
C ASN A 77 19.50 -8.96 5.96
N PRO A 78 20.45 -8.21 6.54
CA PRO A 78 20.18 -6.87 7.09
C PRO A 78 19.58 -5.90 6.07
N SER A 79 20.02 -5.92 4.81
CA SER A 79 19.52 -5.00 3.77
C SER A 79 18.06 -5.24 3.36
N GLN A 80 17.50 -6.38 3.77
CA GLN A 80 16.08 -6.69 3.54
C GLN A 80 15.19 -6.02 4.59
N ILE A 81 15.72 -5.66 5.74
CA ILE A 81 14.95 -5.21 6.90
C ILE A 81 15.01 -3.68 7.02
N VAL A 82 13.85 -3.08 7.25
CA VAL A 82 13.69 -1.65 7.47
C VAL A 82 12.89 -1.44 8.75
N THR A 83 13.37 -0.58 9.63
CA THR A 83 12.66 -0.18 10.84
C THR A 83 12.38 1.31 10.84
N THR A 84 11.16 1.69 11.20
CA THR A 84 10.71 3.08 11.25
C THR A 84 10.04 3.37 12.59
N LEU A 85 10.03 4.63 13.04
CA LEU A 85 9.31 5.06 14.24
C LEU A 85 8.30 6.14 13.84
N ASP A 86 7.01 5.83 13.87
CA ASP A 86 5.98 6.71 13.33
C ASP A 86 4.63 6.70 14.07
N HIS A 87 4.27 5.63 14.80
CA HIS A 87 2.92 5.48 15.37
C HIS A 87 2.73 6.21 16.69
N ASP A 88 3.77 6.32 17.53
CA ASP A 88 3.65 6.81 18.90
C ASP A 88 4.70 7.88 19.24
N ILE A 89 5.04 8.71 18.23
CA ILE A 89 6.14 9.67 18.30
C ILE A 89 5.89 10.81 19.30
N GLN A 90 4.65 11.12 19.60
CA GLN A 90 4.27 12.15 20.57
C GLN A 90 4.29 11.65 22.01
N ASN A 91 4.30 10.35 22.23
CA ASN A 91 4.35 9.74 23.55
C ASN A 91 5.76 9.81 24.13
N LYS A 92 5.96 10.73 25.09
CA LYS A 92 7.24 10.96 25.77
C LYS A 92 7.39 10.17 27.08
N SER A 93 6.52 9.20 27.34
CA SER A 93 6.67 8.33 28.52
C SER A 93 8.00 7.59 28.49
N GLU A 94 8.57 7.35 29.67
CA GLU A 94 9.83 6.59 29.83
C GLU A 94 9.75 5.23 29.14
N LYS A 95 8.60 4.55 29.25
CA LYS A 95 8.35 3.26 28.61
C LYS A 95 8.47 3.35 27.08
N ASN A 96 7.90 4.39 26.45
CA ASN A 96 7.97 4.54 25.00
C ASN A 96 9.37 4.94 24.53
N LEU A 97 10.02 5.86 25.24
CA LEU A 97 11.40 6.27 24.93
C LEU A 97 12.39 5.11 25.07
N THR A 98 12.21 4.27 26.10
CA THR A 98 13.01 3.04 26.27
C THR A 98 12.76 2.06 25.12
N LYS A 99 11.50 1.87 24.69
CA LYS A 99 11.18 1.05 23.52
C LYS A 99 11.91 1.55 22.27
N TYR A 100 11.88 2.86 21.99
CA TYR A 100 12.54 3.46 20.85
C TYR A 100 14.06 3.27 20.88
N LYS A 101 14.67 3.50 22.04
CA LYS A 101 16.11 3.24 22.24
C LYS A 101 16.48 1.78 22.01
N ASN A 102 15.63 0.85 22.44
CA ASN A 102 15.86 -0.59 22.21
C ASN A 102 15.79 -0.92 20.71
N ILE A 103 14.85 -0.35 19.95
CA ILE A 103 14.75 -0.52 18.49
C ILE A 103 16.00 0.03 17.81
N GLU A 104 16.40 1.25 18.12
CA GLU A 104 17.60 1.89 17.55
C GLU A 104 18.87 1.07 17.84
N ASN A 105 19.08 0.65 19.09
CA ASN A 105 20.23 -0.17 19.48
C ASN A 105 20.24 -1.51 18.76
N PHE A 106 19.05 -2.15 18.62
CA PHE A 106 18.93 -3.40 17.89
C PHE A 106 19.26 -3.21 16.41
N ALA A 107 18.72 -2.17 15.78
CA ALA A 107 18.99 -1.84 14.39
C ALA A 107 20.48 -1.61 14.13
N LYS A 108 21.13 -0.81 14.99
CA LYS A 108 22.55 -0.52 14.92
C LYS A 108 23.39 -1.79 15.09
N LYS A 109 23.05 -2.63 16.08
CA LYS A 109 23.75 -3.89 16.36
C LYS A 109 23.71 -4.85 15.16
N HIS A 110 22.59 -4.88 14.45
CA HIS A 110 22.36 -5.82 13.36
C HIS A 110 22.53 -5.20 11.96
N HIS A 111 22.97 -3.93 11.87
CA HIS A 111 23.22 -3.20 10.62
C HIS A 111 21.99 -3.14 9.69
N ILE A 112 20.80 -2.99 10.27
CA ILE A 112 19.56 -2.81 9.52
C ILE A 112 19.24 -1.32 9.36
N ASP A 113 18.58 -0.99 8.25
CA ASP A 113 18.15 0.38 7.97
C ASP A 113 17.13 0.83 9.01
N HIS A 114 17.38 1.98 9.63
CA HIS A 114 16.57 2.54 10.71
C HIS A 114 16.25 4.01 10.47
N TYR A 115 14.98 4.36 10.57
CA TYR A 115 14.50 5.73 10.44
C TYR A 115 13.89 6.17 11.77
N PRO A 116 14.47 7.20 12.41
CA PRO A 116 14.04 7.66 13.73
C PRO A 116 12.70 8.40 13.67
N ALA A 117 12.10 8.59 14.84
CA ALA A 117 10.91 9.40 15.00
C ALA A 117 11.09 10.82 14.41
N GLY A 118 10.11 11.30 13.66
CA GLY A 118 10.12 12.59 12.98
C GLY A 118 10.63 12.53 11.53
N ARG A 119 11.19 11.40 11.05
CA ARG A 119 11.54 11.26 9.63
C ARG A 119 10.27 11.16 8.76
N GLY A 120 9.24 10.48 9.23
CA GLY A 120 7.99 10.32 8.53
C GLY A 120 7.28 9.02 8.85
N ILE A 121 6.14 8.84 8.23
CA ILE A 121 5.34 7.61 8.28
C ILE A 121 6.11 6.51 7.55
N GLY A 122 6.20 5.30 8.14
CA GLY A 122 7.00 4.21 7.60
C GLY A 122 6.68 3.89 6.14
N HIS A 123 5.41 3.86 5.78
CA HIS A 123 5.02 3.62 4.38
C HIS A 123 5.53 4.71 3.42
N GLN A 124 5.50 5.98 3.85
CA GLN A 124 6.01 7.09 3.05
C GLN A 124 7.53 7.01 2.89
N ILE A 125 8.25 6.62 3.95
CA ILE A 125 9.70 6.36 3.89
C ILE A 125 10.02 5.24 2.90
N MET A 126 9.26 4.13 2.94
CA MET A 126 9.43 3.01 2.01
C MET A 126 9.26 3.43 0.53
N ILE A 127 8.39 4.40 0.27
CA ILE A 127 8.15 5.01 -1.05
C ILE A 127 9.30 5.95 -1.42
N GLU A 128 9.63 6.89 -0.56
CA GLU A 128 10.65 7.93 -0.80
C GLU A 128 12.05 7.35 -1.01
N GLU A 129 12.40 6.32 -0.24
CA GLU A 129 13.70 5.66 -0.30
C GLU A 129 13.73 4.49 -1.30
N GLY A 130 12.63 4.22 -2.02
CA GLY A 130 12.55 3.20 -3.05
C GLY A 130 12.66 1.75 -2.56
N TYR A 131 12.36 1.47 -1.30
CA TYR A 131 12.21 0.09 -0.82
C TYR A 131 11.00 -0.59 -1.45
N ALA A 132 9.89 0.14 -1.57
CA ALA A 132 8.77 -0.21 -2.42
C ALA A 132 9.08 0.24 -3.84
N PHE A 133 9.54 -0.67 -4.68
CA PHE A 133 9.91 -0.41 -6.06
C PHE A 133 9.06 -1.28 -7.00
N PRO A 134 8.73 -0.81 -8.22
CA PRO A 134 7.89 -1.56 -9.15
C PRO A 134 8.34 -3.01 -9.34
N LEU A 135 7.37 -3.92 -9.38
CA LEU A 135 7.56 -5.38 -9.52
C LEU A 135 8.24 -6.06 -8.33
N ASN A 136 8.60 -5.33 -7.28
CA ASN A 136 9.04 -5.95 -6.04
C ASN A 136 7.85 -6.54 -5.27
N MET A 137 8.14 -7.55 -4.45
CA MET A 137 7.26 -7.95 -3.35
C MET A 137 7.82 -7.37 -2.05
N THR A 138 7.07 -6.46 -1.44
CA THR A 138 7.46 -5.74 -0.24
C THR A 138 6.44 -5.98 0.85
N VAL A 139 6.87 -6.47 2.00
CA VAL A 139 5.97 -6.79 3.10
C VAL A 139 6.21 -5.87 4.29
N ALA A 140 5.19 -5.64 5.10
CA ALA A 140 5.37 -4.92 6.34
C ALA A 140 4.48 -5.48 7.46
N SER A 141 4.97 -5.33 8.69
CA SER A 141 4.18 -5.63 9.89
C SER A 141 3.26 -4.46 10.23
N ASP A 142 2.50 -4.05 9.23
CA ASP A 142 1.52 -2.97 9.26
C ASP A 142 0.39 -3.24 8.28
N SER A 143 -0.85 -2.90 8.65
CA SER A 143 -2.05 -3.22 7.87
C SER A 143 -2.12 -2.49 6.53
N HIS A 144 -1.51 -1.29 6.40
CA HIS A 144 -1.55 -0.48 5.18
C HIS A 144 -0.38 -0.73 4.21
N SER A 145 0.28 -1.89 4.31
CA SER A 145 1.30 -2.32 3.34
C SER A 145 0.79 -2.37 1.89
N ASN A 146 -0.52 -2.46 1.72
CA ASN A 146 -1.20 -2.40 0.42
C ASN A 146 -0.83 -1.14 -0.37
N THR A 147 -0.49 -0.03 0.32
CA THR A 147 -0.13 1.25 -0.30
C THR A 147 0.98 1.13 -1.36
N TYR A 148 1.91 0.18 -1.18
CA TYR A 148 3.02 -0.02 -2.13
C TYR A 148 2.56 -0.42 -3.53
N GLY A 149 1.35 -0.98 -3.64
CA GLY A 149 0.75 -1.34 -4.92
C GLY A 149 0.45 -0.14 -5.82
N GLY A 150 0.31 1.06 -5.27
CA GLY A 150 0.22 2.31 -6.04
C GLY A 150 1.47 2.59 -6.88
N LEU A 151 2.62 2.02 -6.49
CA LEU A 151 3.88 2.04 -7.24
C LEU A 151 4.13 0.75 -8.04
N GLY A 152 3.13 -0.14 -8.18
CA GLY A 152 3.34 -1.42 -8.85
C GLY A 152 4.23 -2.41 -8.09
N SER A 153 4.43 -2.20 -6.79
CA SER A 153 5.07 -3.15 -5.88
C SER A 153 3.99 -3.98 -5.19
N LEU A 154 4.10 -5.30 -5.19
CA LEU A 154 3.15 -6.16 -4.49
C LEU A 154 3.35 -5.99 -2.98
N GLY A 155 2.56 -5.07 -2.41
CA GLY A 155 2.52 -4.79 -0.98
C GLY A 155 1.52 -5.68 -0.28
N THR A 156 1.91 -6.31 0.83
CA THR A 156 0.99 -7.10 1.64
C THR A 156 1.36 -7.04 3.12
N PRO A 157 0.37 -6.97 4.04
CA PRO A 157 0.63 -7.00 5.47
C PRO A 157 1.06 -8.40 5.91
N ILE A 158 1.93 -8.44 6.91
CA ILE A 158 2.34 -9.67 7.60
C ILE A 158 2.25 -9.48 9.12
N VAL A 159 2.11 -10.59 9.85
CA VAL A 159 2.11 -10.54 11.31
C VAL A 159 3.55 -10.50 11.85
N ARG A 160 3.70 -10.05 13.10
CA ARG A 160 5.01 -9.94 13.77
C ARG A 160 5.82 -11.23 13.80
N THR A 161 5.15 -12.39 13.82
CA THR A 161 5.80 -13.69 13.79
C THR A 161 6.46 -13.98 12.45
N ASP A 162 5.77 -13.63 11.36
CA ASP A 162 6.30 -13.78 10.00
C ASP A 162 7.45 -12.79 9.76
N ALA A 163 7.34 -11.55 10.27
CA ALA A 163 8.45 -10.61 10.24
C ALA A 163 9.68 -11.17 10.97
N ALA A 164 9.50 -11.76 12.16
CA ALA A 164 10.60 -12.40 12.90
C ALA A 164 11.20 -13.60 12.13
N ALA A 165 10.37 -14.39 11.44
CA ALA A 165 10.84 -15.47 10.57
C ALA A 165 11.68 -14.92 9.40
N ILE A 166 11.26 -13.83 8.76
CA ILE A 166 12.04 -13.15 7.71
C ILE A 166 13.37 -12.64 8.28
N TRP A 167 13.37 -12.05 9.46
CA TRP A 167 14.61 -11.59 10.11
C TRP A 167 15.59 -12.74 10.32
N ALA A 168 15.09 -13.90 10.77
CA ALA A 168 15.93 -15.08 11.08
C ALA A 168 16.37 -15.85 9.84
N THR A 169 15.53 -15.97 8.83
CA THR A 169 15.72 -16.89 7.69
C THR A 169 15.79 -16.20 6.32
N GLY A 170 15.37 -14.96 6.22
CA GLY A 170 15.22 -14.21 4.96
C GLY A 170 13.93 -14.51 4.21
N GLN A 171 13.07 -15.38 4.72
CA GLN A 171 11.87 -15.87 4.02
C GLN A 171 10.73 -16.15 5.00
N THR A 172 9.51 -16.23 4.48
CA THR A 172 8.32 -16.70 5.18
C THR A 172 7.40 -17.45 4.22
N TRP A 173 6.37 -18.08 4.76
CA TRP A 173 5.33 -18.69 3.95
C TRP A 173 4.30 -17.63 3.50
N TRP A 174 3.62 -17.87 2.40
CA TRP A 174 2.49 -17.06 1.97
C TRP A 174 1.52 -17.88 1.13
N GLN A 175 0.24 -17.73 1.37
CA GLN A 175 -0.79 -18.29 0.51
C GLN A 175 -1.17 -17.23 -0.53
N ILE A 176 -1.06 -17.58 -1.81
CA ILE A 176 -1.43 -16.67 -2.89
C ILE A 176 -2.95 -16.48 -2.85
N PRO A 177 -3.45 -15.25 -2.58
CA PRO A 177 -4.88 -15.02 -2.49
C PRO A 177 -5.55 -15.12 -3.86
N PRO A 178 -6.88 -15.33 -3.91
CA PRO A 178 -7.63 -15.10 -5.13
C PRO A 178 -7.45 -13.65 -5.58
N VAL A 179 -7.39 -13.43 -6.90
CA VAL A 179 -7.19 -12.08 -7.46
C VAL A 179 -8.49 -11.56 -8.04
N ALA A 180 -8.87 -10.33 -7.65
CA ALA A 180 -9.97 -9.58 -8.22
C ALA A 180 -9.41 -8.53 -9.19
N GLN A 181 -9.99 -8.42 -10.37
CA GLN A 181 -9.72 -7.35 -11.31
C GLN A 181 -10.70 -6.21 -11.08
N VAL A 182 -10.19 -4.97 -10.95
CA VAL A 182 -10.99 -3.75 -10.90
C VAL A 182 -10.63 -2.90 -12.12
N GLU A 183 -11.57 -2.80 -13.04
CA GLU A 183 -11.42 -2.02 -14.27
C GLU A 183 -11.95 -0.60 -14.06
N LEU A 184 -11.06 0.40 -14.20
CA LEU A 184 -11.38 1.82 -14.10
C LEU A 184 -11.60 2.37 -15.51
N LYS A 185 -12.82 2.88 -15.78
CA LYS A 185 -13.23 3.46 -17.07
C LYS A 185 -13.57 4.94 -16.94
N GLY A 186 -13.60 5.63 -18.05
CA GLY A 186 -14.01 7.03 -18.11
C GLY A 186 -12.97 7.99 -17.53
N GLN A 187 -13.29 9.26 -17.49
CA GLN A 187 -12.43 10.31 -16.96
C GLN A 187 -12.92 10.74 -15.59
N LEU A 188 -12.00 10.88 -14.65
CA LEU A 188 -12.32 11.39 -13.32
C LEU A 188 -12.76 12.87 -13.41
N PRO A 189 -13.90 13.25 -12.84
CA PRO A 189 -14.35 14.64 -12.82
C PRO A 189 -13.34 15.54 -12.09
N GLN A 190 -13.31 16.80 -12.47
CA GLN A 190 -12.44 17.80 -11.84
C GLN A 190 -12.76 17.91 -10.33
N GLY A 191 -11.71 17.91 -9.51
CA GLY A 191 -11.81 18.00 -8.05
C GLY A 191 -12.06 16.65 -7.36
N VAL A 192 -12.52 15.62 -8.09
CA VAL A 192 -12.65 14.26 -7.54
C VAL A 192 -11.30 13.60 -7.45
N SER A 193 -11.03 12.91 -6.37
CA SER A 193 -9.70 12.38 -6.01
C SER A 193 -9.65 10.85 -5.96
N GLY A 194 -8.45 10.30 -5.78
CA GLY A 194 -8.28 8.87 -5.50
C GLY A 194 -9.00 8.42 -4.22
N LYS A 195 -9.19 9.33 -3.26
CA LYS A 195 -9.96 9.06 -2.05
C LYS A 195 -11.42 8.80 -2.37
N ASP A 196 -12.01 9.61 -3.24
CA ASP A 196 -13.40 9.42 -3.66
C ASP A 196 -13.58 8.09 -4.39
N ILE A 197 -12.62 7.70 -5.25
CA ILE A 197 -12.65 6.42 -5.95
C ILE A 197 -12.72 5.26 -4.97
N ILE A 198 -11.82 5.21 -4.00
CA ILE A 198 -11.76 4.06 -3.09
C ILE A 198 -12.93 4.06 -2.09
N VAL A 199 -13.39 5.22 -1.66
CA VAL A 199 -14.59 5.33 -0.81
C VAL A 199 -15.84 4.86 -1.57
N ALA A 200 -15.97 5.24 -2.85
CA ALA A 200 -17.05 4.74 -3.71
C ALA A 200 -16.97 3.21 -3.88
N LEU A 201 -15.78 2.65 -4.14
CA LEU A 201 -15.57 1.20 -4.25
C LEU A 201 -15.96 0.47 -2.96
N CYS A 202 -15.54 0.98 -1.80
CA CYS A 202 -15.89 0.42 -0.50
C CYS A 202 -17.40 0.43 -0.24
N GLY A 203 -18.10 1.48 -0.67
CA GLY A 203 -19.55 1.60 -0.50
C GLY A 203 -20.35 0.76 -1.50
N LEU A 204 -19.97 0.80 -2.78
CA LEU A 204 -20.69 0.10 -3.85
C LEU A 204 -20.52 -1.42 -3.80
N PHE A 205 -19.35 -1.89 -3.39
CA PHE A 205 -19.00 -3.31 -3.33
C PHE A 205 -18.70 -3.75 -1.88
N ASN A 206 -19.63 -3.47 -0.95
CA ASN A 206 -19.44 -3.60 0.49
C ASN A 206 -19.79 -4.98 1.09
N ASN A 207 -20.29 -5.94 0.27
CA ASN A 207 -20.68 -7.28 0.73
C ASN A 207 -19.50 -8.27 0.72
N ASP A 208 -18.38 -7.89 1.29
CA ASP A 208 -17.15 -8.70 1.38
C ASP A 208 -16.65 -9.27 0.04
N GLN A 209 -16.94 -8.55 -1.05
CA GLN A 209 -16.66 -9.05 -2.39
C GLN A 209 -15.16 -9.25 -2.66
N VAL A 210 -14.30 -8.50 -2.00
CA VAL A 210 -12.85 -8.58 -2.15
C VAL A 210 -12.14 -9.00 -0.86
N LEU A 211 -12.89 -9.48 0.14
CA LEU A 211 -12.31 -9.97 1.39
C LEU A 211 -11.27 -11.05 1.10
N ASN A 212 -10.07 -10.87 1.65
CA ASN A 212 -8.91 -11.76 1.45
C ASN A 212 -8.48 -11.95 -0.03
N HIS A 213 -8.82 -11.02 -0.93
CA HIS A 213 -8.31 -11.02 -2.30
C HIS A 213 -7.08 -10.11 -2.43
N ALA A 214 -6.25 -10.35 -3.44
CA ALA A 214 -5.43 -9.30 -4.03
C ALA A 214 -6.26 -8.60 -5.11
N ILE A 215 -6.06 -7.29 -5.29
CA ILE A 215 -6.75 -6.51 -6.31
C ILE A 215 -5.74 -6.09 -7.37
N GLU A 216 -6.07 -6.29 -8.65
CA GLU A 216 -5.35 -5.69 -9.77
C GLU A 216 -6.22 -4.61 -10.42
N PHE A 217 -5.70 -3.38 -10.41
CA PHE A 217 -6.34 -2.25 -11.08
C PHE A 217 -5.95 -2.24 -12.56
N THR A 218 -6.95 -2.12 -13.42
CA THR A 218 -6.81 -2.12 -14.89
C THR A 218 -7.69 -1.04 -15.50
N GLY A 219 -7.61 -0.84 -16.81
CA GLY A 219 -8.46 0.09 -17.55
C GLY A 219 -7.69 1.27 -18.13
N ASP A 220 -8.31 1.95 -19.09
CA ASP A 220 -7.69 3.05 -19.85
C ASP A 220 -7.50 4.32 -19.01
N SER A 221 -8.27 4.47 -17.94
CA SER A 221 -8.23 5.62 -17.03
C SER A 221 -6.96 5.69 -16.18
N LEU A 222 -6.22 4.58 -16.05
CA LEU A 222 -5.05 4.51 -15.18
C LEU A 222 -3.99 5.55 -15.52
N ASN A 223 -3.73 5.77 -16.81
CA ASN A 223 -2.69 6.71 -17.25
C ASN A 223 -2.97 8.16 -16.81
N ALA A 224 -4.23 8.50 -16.56
CA ALA A 224 -4.64 9.82 -16.10
C ALA A 224 -4.61 9.97 -14.57
N LEU A 225 -4.47 8.86 -13.81
CA LEU A 225 -4.40 8.90 -12.36
C LEU A 225 -2.99 9.22 -11.87
N PRO A 226 -2.79 10.33 -11.16
CA PRO A 226 -1.52 10.64 -10.50
C PRO A 226 -1.12 9.54 -9.52
N ILE A 227 0.18 9.42 -9.27
CA ILE A 227 0.70 8.38 -8.34
C ILE A 227 0.14 8.55 -6.93
N ASP A 228 -0.02 9.77 -6.45
CA ASP A 228 -0.61 10.02 -5.12
C ASP A 228 -2.04 9.47 -5.01
N HIS A 229 -2.84 9.57 -6.08
CA HIS A 229 -4.17 8.95 -6.13
C HIS A 229 -4.09 7.42 -6.11
N ARG A 230 -3.14 6.81 -6.85
CA ARG A 230 -2.95 5.36 -6.85
C ARG A 230 -2.51 4.85 -5.48
N LEU A 231 -1.63 5.59 -4.79
CA LEU A 231 -1.19 5.28 -3.43
C LEU A 231 -2.37 5.30 -2.45
N THR A 232 -3.24 6.32 -2.54
CA THR A 232 -4.45 6.42 -1.73
C THR A 232 -5.41 5.25 -1.99
N ILE A 233 -5.66 4.92 -3.26
CA ILE A 233 -6.54 3.81 -3.64
C ILE A 233 -5.96 2.49 -3.12
N ALA A 234 -4.70 2.21 -3.40
CA ALA A 234 -4.03 1.00 -2.95
C ALA A 234 -4.03 0.88 -1.42
N ASN A 235 -3.74 1.97 -0.70
CA ASN A 235 -3.75 2.04 0.76
C ASN A 235 -5.08 1.56 1.34
N MET A 236 -6.18 2.12 0.89
CA MET A 236 -7.51 1.85 1.42
C MET A 236 -8.15 0.56 0.88
N THR A 237 -7.47 -0.20 0.04
CA THR A 237 -7.92 -1.58 -0.23
C THR A 237 -7.89 -2.43 1.04
N THR A 238 -7.13 -2.01 2.06
CA THR A 238 -7.13 -2.62 3.41
C THR A 238 -8.50 -2.50 4.06
N GLU A 239 -9.10 -1.32 4.09
CA GLU A 239 -10.45 -1.11 4.65
C GLU A 239 -11.52 -1.81 3.84
N TRP A 240 -11.28 -2.00 2.55
CA TRP A 240 -12.17 -2.78 1.68
C TRP A 240 -12.10 -4.29 1.97
N GLY A 241 -11.05 -4.73 2.67
CA GLY A 241 -10.84 -6.12 3.11
C GLY A 241 -9.86 -6.91 2.25
N ALA A 242 -9.16 -6.27 1.32
CA ALA A 242 -8.17 -6.91 0.47
C ALA A 242 -6.80 -7.02 1.14
N LEU A 243 -6.02 -8.02 0.72
CA LEU A 243 -4.66 -8.27 1.17
C LEU A 243 -3.61 -7.48 0.38
N SER A 244 -3.96 -6.99 -0.81
CA SER A 244 -3.09 -6.17 -1.67
C SER A 244 -3.92 -5.40 -2.67
N GLY A 245 -3.39 -4.26 -3.16
CA GLY A 245 -3.98 -3.48 -4.25
C GLY A 245 -2.88 -3.05 -5.22
N LEU A 246 -2.84 -3.62 -6.42
CA LEU A 246 -1.72 -3.52 -7.33
C LEU A 246 -2.08 -2.73 -8.60
N PHE A 247 -1.32 -1.70 -8.90
CA PHE A 247 -1.35 -0.96 -10.16
C PHE A 247 -0.26 -1.47 -11.10
N PRO A 248 -0.46 -1.44 -12.42
CA PRO A 248 0.56 -1.83 -13.38
C PRO A 248 1.67 -0.78 -13.47
N VAL A 249 2.82 -1.22 -14.02
CA VAL A 249 3.89 -0.31 -14.42
C VAL A 249 3.51 0.34 -15.75
N ASP A 250 3.36 1.64 -15.76
CA ASP A 250 3.01 2.44 -16.93
C ASP A 250 3.87 3.71 -17.06
N LYS A 251 3.58 4.54 -18.07
CA LYS A 251 4.32 5.77 -18.32
C LYS A 251 4.22 6.75 -17.13
N THR A 252 3.06 6.89 -16.52
CA THR A 252 2.83 7.80 -15.39
C THR A 252 3.74 7.44 -14.21
N LEU A 253 3.88 6.14 -13.92
CA LEU A 253 4.78 5.67 -12.87
C LEU A 253 6.26 5.88 -13.23
N ILE A 254 6.63 5.60 -14.47
CA ILE A 254 8.02 5.81 -14.93
C ILE A 254 8.41 7.29 -14.86
N ASP A 255 7.53 8.18 -15.28
CA ASP A 255 7.76 9.62 -15.24
C ASP A 255 7.84 10.11 -13.77
N TRP A 256 7.03 9.56 -12.87
CA TRP A 256 7.13 9.85 -11.43
C TRP A 256 8.52 9.47 -10.87
N TYR A 257 9.07 8.29 -11.23
CA TYR A 257 10.41 7.89 -10.80
C TYR A 257 11.52 8.77 -11.40
N LYS A 258 11.36 9.27 -12.64
CA LYS A 258 12.28 10.25 -13.21
C LYS A 258 12.30 11.55 -12.43
N ASN A 259 11.12 12.05 -12.08
CA ASN A 259 10.98 13.25 -11.25
C ASN A 259 11.55 13.01 -9.84
N ARG A 260 11.32 11.83 -9.27
CA ARG A 260 11.91 11.46 -7.97
C ARG A 260 13.44 11.44 -8.02
N LEU A 261 14.03 10.84 -9.06
CA LEU A 261 15.48 10.85 -9.26
C LEU A 261 16.04 12.27 -9.38
N GLN A 262 15.38 13.12 -10.15
CA GLN A 262 15.76 14.52 -10.27
C GLN A 262 15.73 15.25 -8.91
N LYS A 263 14.68 15.01 -8.11
CA LYS A 263 14.54 15.58 -6.78
C LYS A 263 15.64 15.10 -5.82
N LEU A 264 16.05 13.84 -5.90
CA LEU A 264 17.15 13.30 -5.09
C LEU A 264 18.50 13.97 -5.39
N GLY A 265 18.67 14.59 -6.54
CA GLY A 265 19.89 15.31 -6.92
C GLY A 265 21.15 14.42 -7.02
N THR A 266 21.00 13.11 -7.07
CA THR A 266 22.09 12.14 -7.15
C THR A 266 21.73 10.94 -8.01
N ASN A 267 22.68 10.47 -8.81
CA ASN A 267 22.52 9.25 -9.60
C ASN A 267 22.96 7.97 -8.85
N ASN A 268 23.46 8.12 -7.63
CA ASN A 268 24.05 7.02 -6.85
C ASN A 268 23.12 6.47 -5.76
N HIS A 269 21.84 6.85 -5.79
CA HIS A 269 20.89 6.29 -4.83
C HIS A 269 20.77 4.76 -5.03
N PRO A 270 20.83 3.95 -3.98
CA PRO A 270 20.95 2.50 -4.10
C PRO A 270 19.78 1.84 -4.82
N ARG A 271 18.58 2.40 -4.73
CA ARG A 271 17.34 1.83 -5.27
C ARG A 271 16.69 2.67 -6.38
N ILE A 272 16.82 4.00 -6.34
CA ILE A 272 16.27 4.92 -7.34
C ILE A 272 17.45 5.57 -8.10
N ASN A 273 17.79 5.03 -9.25
CA ASN A 273 18.94 5.48 -10.04
C ASN A 273 18.67 5.27 -11.55
N PRO A 274 19.50 5.82 -12.44
CA PRO A 274 19.28 5.72 -13.88
C PRO A 274 19.22 4.29 -14.41
N LYS A 275 19.90 3.31 -13.76
CA LYS A 275 19.86 1.92 -14.17
C LYS A 275 18.50 1.28 -13.86
N THR A 276 17.99 1.49 -12.65
CA THR A 276 16.71 0.92 -12.22
C THR A 276 15.54 1.53 -12.98
N ILE A 277 15.59 2.84 -13.29
CA ILE A 277 14.55 3.51 -14.09
C ILE A 277 14.58 3.02 -15.54
N ARG A 278 15.76 2.90 -16.18
CA ARG A 278 15.87 2.34 -17.53
C ARG A 278 15.30 0.93 -17.64
N ALA A 279 15.48 0.10 -16.61
CA ALA A 279 14.87 -1.23 -16.57
C ALA A 279 13.34 -1.19 -16.64
N LEU A 280 12.69 -0.17 -16.07
CA LEU A 280 11.25 0.03 -16.17
C LEU A 280 10.81 0.54 -17.55
N GLU A 281 11.70 1.15 -18.32
CA GLU A 281 11.40 1.62 -19.69
C GLU A 281 11.43 0.49 -20.73
N GLU A 282 12.06 -0.63 -20.40
CA GLU A 282 12.15 -1.80 -21.28
C GLU A 282 10.82 -2.57 -21.31
N LYS A 283 9.79 -1.98 -21.96
CA LYS A 283 8.40 -2.49 -21.99
C LYS A 283 8.26 -3.98 -22.26
N ALA A 284 9.16 -4.56 -23.06
CA ALA A 284 9.13 -6.00 -23.38
C ALA A 284 9.49 -6.89 -22.18
N LYS A 285 10.17 -6.34 -21.17
CA LYS A 285 10.57 -7.06 -19.95
C LYS A 285 9.63 -6.83 -18.77
N ILE A 286 8.69 -5.88 -18.88
CA ILE A 286 7.71 -5.61 -17.83
C ILE A 286 6.61 -6.68 -17.87
N PRO A 287 6.46 -7.51 -16.83
CA PRO A 287 5.43 -8.51 -16.78
C PRO A 287 4.03 -7.86 -16.80
N LYS A 288 3.13 -8.50 -17.51
CA LYS A 288 1.70 -8.18 -17.56
C LYS A 288 0.93 -9.46 -17.35
N ALA A 289 -0.32 -9.34 -16.93
CA ALA A 289 -1.21 -10.48 -16.90
C ALA A 289 -1.31 -11.13 -18.30
N ASP A 290 -1.35 -12.46 -18.33
CA ASP A 290 -1.56 -13.20 -19.55
C ASP A 290 -2.99 -12.99 -20.05
N LYS A 291 -3.23 -13.16 -21.35
CA LYS A 291 -4.57 -12.93 -21.93
C LYS A 291 -5.65 -13.83 -21.35
N ASP A 292 -5.27 -15.03 -20.95
CA ASP A 292 -6.12 -16.06 -20.34
C ASP A 292 -5.95 -16.12 -18.81
N ALA A 293 -5.34 -15.12 -18.19
CA ALA A 293 -5.20 -15.02 -16.75
C ALA A 293 -6.54 -15.13 -16.04
N HIS A 294 -6.57 -15.90 -14.97
CA HIS A 294 -7.79 -16.09 -14.19
C HIS A 294 -7.92 -14.99 -13.12
N TYR A 295 -9.09 -14.37 -13.07
CA TYR A 295 -9.51 -13.50 -11.99
C TYR A 295 -10.75 -14.09 -11.31
N ALA A 296 -10.69 -14.21 -9.98
CA ALA A 296 -11.79 -14.72 -9.18
C ALA A 296 -13.04 -13.83 -9.27
N LYS A 297 -12.81 -12.53 -9.47
CA LYS A 297 -13.85 -11.52 -9.66
C LYS A 297 -13.40 -10.46 -10.65
N LYS A 298 -14.38 -9.86 -11.34
CA LYS A 298 -14.17 -8.69 -12.19
C LYS A 298 -15.18 -7.62 -11.80
N LEU A 299 -14.69 -6.47 -11.38
CA LEU A 299 -15.47 -5.30 -11.00
C LEU A 299 -15.16 -4.18 -11.98
N ILE A 300 -16.15 -3.39 -12.33
CA ILE A 300 -16.00 -2.26 -13.24
C ILE A 300 -16.60 -1.04 -12.57
N ILE A 301 -15.88 0.07 -12.62
CA ILE A 301 -16.38 1.36 -12.18
C ILE A 301 -16.11 2.41 -13.25
N ASP A 302 -17.14 3.22 -13.55
CA ASP A 302 -17.02 4.37 -14.44
C ASP A 302 -16.68 5.61 -13.61
N LEU A 303 -15.46 6.09 -13.73
CA LEU A 303 -14.97 7.26 -12.98
C LEU A 303 -15.75 8.53 -13.31
N ALA A 304 -16.33 8.63 -14.52
CA ALA A 304 -17.11 9.80 -14.92
C ALA A 304 -18.42 9.96 -14.11
N THR A 305 -18.88 8.89 -13.46
CA THR A 305 -20.09 8.92 -12.62
C THR A 305 -19.80 9.28 -11.16
N LEU A 306 -18.52 9.41 -10.79
CA LEU A 306 -18.14 9.68 -9.41
C LEU A 306 -18.28 11.16 -9.07
N THR A 307 -18.50 11.41 -7.80
CA THR A 307 -18.54 12.73 -7.17
C THR A 307 -17.70 12.70 -5.88
N HIS A 308 -17.84 13.70 -5.03
CA HIS A 308 -17.20 13.70 -3.73
C HIS A 308 -17.92 12.80 -2.73
N TYR A 309 -17.19 11.95 -2.06
CA TYR A 309 -17.72 10.99 -1.09
C TYR A 309 -17.15 11.21 0.31
N VAL A 310 -17.98 10.88 1.30
CA VAL A 310 -17.60 10.84 2.72
C VAL A 310 -17.95 9.46 3.27
N SER A 311 -17.00 8.85 3.96
CA SER A 311 -17.23 7.59 4.69
C SER A 311 -17.78 7.85 6.08
N GLY A 312 -18.59 6.91 6.54
CA GLY A 312 -19.09 6.90 7.91
C GLY A 312 -20.52 7.41 8.06
N PRO A 313 -21.01 7.47 9.33
CA PRO A 313 -20.22 7.27 10.55
C PRO A 313 -19.84 5.82 10.83
N ASN A 314 -18.77 5.63 11.59
CA ASN A 314 -18.32 4.37 12.19
C ASN A 314 -17.88 3.25 11.25
N SER A 315 -17.99 3.41 9.92
CA SER A 315 -17.53 2.41 8.94
C SER A 315 -17.10 3.06 7.64
N VAL A 316 -15.97 2.64 7.10
CA VAL A 316 -15.49 3.08 5.78
C VAL A 316 -16.39 2.53 4.66
N LYS A 317 -17.09 1.42 4.90
CA LYS A 317 -18.03 0.80 3.96
C LYS A 317 -19.39 1.51 3.89
N VAL A 318 -19.66 2.46 4.78
CA VAL A 318 -20.79 3.39 4.68
C VAL A 318 -20.29 4.60 3.87
N SER A 319 -20.75 4.72 2.64
CA SER A 319 -20.34 5.77 1.71
C SER A 319 -21.53 6.65 1.37
N ASN A 320 -21.37 7.95 1.55
CA ASN A 320 -22.38 8.95 1.22
C ASN A 320 -21.78 9.99 0.29
N THR A 321 -22.57 10.58 -0.59
CA THR A 321 -22.11 11.73 -1.35
C THR A 321 -22.10 12.98 -0.46
N VAL A 322 -21.21 13.94 -0.76
CA VAL A 322 -21.21 15.24 -0.06
C VAL A 322 -22.57 15.94 -0.29
N GLN A 323 -23.19 15.76 -1.46
CA GLN A 323 -24.49 16.32 -1.76
C GLN A 323 -25.57 15.80 -0.81
N ASP A 324 -25.63 14.48 -0.55
CA ASP A 324 -26.60 13.89 0.36
C ASP A 324 -26.37 14.38 1.80
N LEU A 325 -25.10 14.45 2.23
CA LEU A 325 -24.75 14.91 3.58
C LEU A 325 -25.00 16.41 3.77
N SER A 326 -24.94 17.22 2.72
CA SER A 326 -25.21 18.66 2.80
C SER A 326 -26.65 19.00 3.20
N GLN A 327 -27.55 18.04 3.11
CA GLN A 327 -28.93 18.17 3.58
C GLN A 327 -29.09 17.93 5.09
N GLN A 328 -28.01 17.58 5.80
CA GLN A 328 -27.99 17.25 7.20
C GLN A 328 -27.19 18.29 7.99
N ASP A 329 -27.63 18.65 9.20
CA ASP A 329 -26.85 19.50 10.13
C ASP A 329 -25.82 18.66 10.88
N ILE A 330 -24.71 18.33 10.19
CA ILE A 330 -23.61 17.54 10.76
C ILE A 330 -22.58 18.48 11.37
N LYS A 331 -22.46 18.46 12.70
CA LYS A 331 -21.44 19.23 13.43
C LYS A 331 -20.22 18.37 13.73
N ILE A 332 -19.05 18.91 13.50
CA ILE A 332 -17.77 18.29 13.82
C ILE A 332 -17.05 19.13 14.89
N ASN A 333 -16.22 18.47 15.69
CA ASN A 333 -15.39 19.12 16.70
C ASN A 333 -13.91 19.14 16.28
N LYS A 334 -13.48 18.13 15.51
CA LYS A 334 -12.09 17.99 15.07
C LYS A 334 -12.02 17.57 13.61
N ALA A 335 -11.06 18.15 12.91
CA ALA A 335 -10.70 17.76 11.55
C ALA A 335 -9.20 17.43 11.51
N TYR A 336 -8.86 16.38 10.75
CA TYR A 336 -7.49 15.91 10.62
C TYR A 336 -7.12 15.77 9.14
N LEU A 337 -6.02 16.39 8.74
CA LEU A 337 -5.35 16.15 7.46
C LEU A 337 -4.01 15.50 7.77
N VAL A 338 -4.02 14.17 7.85
CA VAL A 338 -2.92 13.34 8.36
C VAL A 338 -2.95 11.95 7.71
N SER A 339 -2.03 11.10 8.05
CA SER A 339 -1.97 9.66 7.81
C SER A 339 -1.22 9.22 6.55
N CYS A 340 -0.97 7.90 6.46
CA CYS A 340 -0.36 7.29 5.28
C CYS A 340 -1.25 7.35 4.05
N THR A 341 -2.56 7.57 4.22
CA THR A 341 -3.53 7.64 3.14
C THR A 341 -3.43 8.96 2.38
N ASN A 342 -3.58 10.09 3.10
CA ASN A 342 -3.65 11.44 2.50
C ASN A 342 -2.96 12.48 3.40
N SER A 343 -1.66 12.62 3.28
CA SER A 343 -0.88 13.74 3.81
C SER A 343 0.40 13.97 3.00
N ARG A 344 0.32 13.65 1.70
CA ARG A 344 1.35 13.99 0.71
C ARG A 344 1.19 15.44 0.25
N LEU A 345 2.18 15.93 -0.50
CA LEU A 345 2.20 17.33 -0.93
C LEU A 345 0.94 17.75 -1.70
N SER A 346 0.44 16.86 -2.58
CA SER A 346 -0.80 17.12 -3.33
C SER A 346 -2.03 17.27 -2.44
N ASP A 347 -2.10 16.51 -1.33
CA ASP A 347 -3.19 16.60 -0.36
C ASP A 347 -3.13 17.90 0.43
N LEU A 348 -1.91 18.30 0.85
CA LEU A 348 -1.68 19.56 1.55
C LEU A 348 -1.99 20.77 0.65
N GLN A 349 -1.57 20.72 -0.62
CA GLN A 349 -1.87 21.75 -1.61
C GLN A 349 -3.39 21.88 -1.84
N SER A 350 -4.10 20.76 -2.00
CA SER A 350 -5.56 20.77 -2.18
C SER A 350 -6.27 21.41 -0.97
N ALA A 351 -5.78 21.15 0.24
CA ALA A 351 -6.33 21.79 1.44
C ALA A 351 -5.99 23.27 1.49
N ALA A 352 -4.76 23.66 1.11
CA ALA A 352 -4.34 25.07 1.05
C ALA A 352 -5.19 25.84 0.04
N ASP A 353 -5.49 25.26 -1.12
CA ASP A 353 -6.33 25.88 -2.15
C ASP A 353 -7.78 26.14 -1.65
N VAL A 354 -8.29 25.30 -0.76
CA VAL A 354 -9.60 25.51 -0.11
C VAL A 354 -9.51 26.58 0.97
N VAL A 355 -8.47 26.55 1.77
CA VAL A 355 -8.27 27.49 2.88
C VAL A 355 -7.92 28.90 2.36
N CYS A 356 -7.13 28.97 1.30
CA CYS A 356 -6.66 30.24 0.72
C CYS A 356 -6.87 30.28 -0.82
N PRO A 357 -8.10 30.26 -1.31
CA PRO A 357 -8.40 30.11 -2.74
C PRO A 357 -7.87 31.26 -3.62
N THR A 358 -7.56 32.39 -3.05
CA THR A 358 -7.01 33.57 -3.78
C THR A 358 -5.49 33.66 -3.71
N GLY A 359 -4.81 32.83 -2.92
CA GLY A 359 -3.39 32.97 -2.60
C GLY A 359 -3.05 34.18 -1.70
N ASP A 360 -4.03 34.97 -1.31
CA ASP A 360 -3.85 36.14 -0.43
C ASP A 360 -4.00 35.74 1.04
N LEU A 361 -2.89 35.65 1.77
CA LEU A 361 -2.87 35.22 3.18
C LEU A 361 -3.71 36.14 4.12
N ASN A 362 -4.11 37.31 3.66
CA ASN A 362 -5.03 38.16 4.41
C ASN A 362 -6.51 37.76 4.23
N LYS A 363 -6.79 36.88 3.27
CA LYS A 363 -8.14 36.37 2.92
C LYS A 363 -8.29 34.88 3.15
N VAL A 364 -7.62 34.37 4.18
CA VAL A 364 -7.67 32.94 4.55
C VAL A 364 -9.03 32.60 5.16
N ASN A 365 -9.64 31.54 4.68
CA ASN A 365 -10.84 30.98 5.29
C ASN A 365 -10.49 30.40 6.67
N LYS A 366 -11.24 30.81 7.67
CA LYS A 366 -11.04 30.31 9.03
C LYS A 366 -11.84 29.04 9.26
N VAL A 367 -11.30 28.16 10.09
CA VAL A 367 -12.01 27.00 10.60
C VAL A 367 -13.25 27.49 11.38
N ALA A 368 -14.35 26.74 11.28
CA ALA A 368 -15.58 27.06 11.98
C ALA A 368 -15.36 27.19 13.51
N PRO A 369 -16.06 28.10 14.21
CA PRO A 369 -15.91 28.26 15.65
C PRO A 369 -16.14 26.92 16.38
N GLY A 370 -15.23 26.59 17.30
CA GLY A 370 -15.30 25.34 18.09
C GLY A 370 -14.73 24.11 17.38
N VAL A 371 -14.23 24.23 16.15
CA VAL A 371 -13.55 23.14 15.45
C VAL A 371 -12.03 23.30 15.57
N GLU A 372 -11.37 22.21 15.93
CA GLU A 372 -9.90 22.09 15.90
C GLU A 372 -9.47 21.44 14.58
N PHE A 373 -8.50 22.03 13.89
CA PHE A 373 -7.96 21.46 12.65
C PHE A 373 -6.48 21.11 12.81
N TYR A 374 -6.15 19.85 12.62
CA TYR A 374 -4.80 19.33 12.74
C TYR A 374 -4.26 18.90 11.38
N VAL A 375 -3.04 19.35 11.07
CA VAL A 375 -2.35 19.02 9.83
C VAL A 375 -0.99 18.41 10.17
N ALA A 376 -0.66 17.30 9.55
CA ALA A 376 0.66 16.68 9.63
C ALA A 376 1.07 16.09 8.29
N ALA A 377 2.21 16.51 7.78
CA ALA A 377 2.79 15.97 6.57
C ALA A 377 3.23 14.51 6.76
N ALA A 378 3.15 13.70 5.69
CA ALA A 378 3.53 12.28 5.76
C ALA A 378 5.02 12.04 6.04
N SER A 379 5.86 13.02 5.77
CA SER A 379 7.31 12.97 6.07
C SER A 379 7.91 14.36 6.22
N SER A 380 9.09 14.41 6.82
CA SER A 380 9.89 15.65 6.93
C SER A 380 10.26 16.20 5.54
N GLU A 381 10.39 15.36 4.52
CA GLU A 381 10.63 15.78 3.15
C GLU A 381 9.40 16.48 2.56
N ILE A 382 8.20 15.90 2.76
CA ILE A 382 6.95 16.52 2.32
C ILE A 382 6.68 17.81 3.08
N GLU A 383 6.97 17.87 4.39
CA GLU A 383 6.85 19.11 5.16
C GLU A 383 7.74 20.21 4.59
N ALA A 384 8.99 19.87 4.24
CA ALA A 384 9.92 20.85 3.64
C ALA A 384 9.42 21.33 2.27
N ASP A 385 8.86 20.43 1.45
CA ASP A 385 8.29 20.80 0.15
C ASP A 385 7.05 21.69 0.30
N ALA A 386 6.15 21.37 1.23
CA ALA A 386 4.96 22.16 1.51
C ALA A 386 5.33 23.57 1.95
N ARG A 387 6.28 23.70 2.90
CA ARG A 387 6.79 25.01 3.33
C ARG A 387 7.43 25.80 2.18
N LYS A 388 8.13 25.13 1.25
CA LYS A 388 8.77 25.76 0.09
C LYS A 388 7.75 26.20 -0.96
N SER A 389 6.68 25.43 -1.18
CA SER A 389 5.60 25.75 -2.13
C SER A 389 4.58 26.73 -1.58
N GLY A 390 4.52 26.91 -0.25
CA GLY A 390 3.52 27.72 0.42
C GLY A 390 2.19 26.99 0.68
N ALA A 391 2.20 25.64 0.60
CA ALA A 391 1.02 24.82 0.84
C ALA A 391 0.80 24.54 2.34
#